data_a28972eb853f26ca1c8c280426607e7f
#
_entry.id   a28972eb853f26ca1c8c280426607e7f
#
_cell.length_a   1.000
_cell.length_b   1.000
_cell.length_c   1.000
_cell.angle_alpha   90.00
_cell.angle_beta   90.00
_cell.angle_gamma   90.00
#
_symmetry.space_group_name_H-M   'P 1'
#
loop_
_entity.id
_entity.type
_entity.pdbx_description
1 polymer ?
#
loop_
_entity_poly.entity_id
_entity_poly.type
_entity_poly.pdbx_seq_one_letter_code
_entity_poly.pdbx_strand_id
1 'polypeptide(L)'
;MKKTHIDKFYNTTIKSKEFEIFALSLPITLIHKNMFNESEHFFKTQYDLLHSHIDVLASLYFDDNPLSPTDLYDATVFSSGGMTKVLKKLEERNLIKREASSSD
;
A
#
# COMPACT_ATOMS: atom_id res chain seq x y z
N MET A 1 5.95 0.89 18.62
CA MET A 1 5.28 1.45 19.83
C MET A 1 5.39 0.45 20.96
N LYS A 2 5.75 0.91 22.13
CA LYS A 2 5.85 0.02 23.30
C LYS A 2 4.45 -0.39 23.78
N LYS A 3 4.32 -1.62 24.25
CA LYS A 3 3.06 -2.16 24.76
C LYS A 3 2.40 -1.25 25.81
N THR A 4 3.19 -0.66 26.70
CA THR A 4 2.68 0.23 27.73
C THR A 4 1.99 1.47 27.16
N HIS A 5 2.50 2.02 26.07
CA HIS A 5 1.90 3.16 25.38
C HIS A 5 0.60 2.77 24.67
N ILE A 6 0.57 1.57 24.08
CA ILE A 6 -0.61 1.03 23.43
C ILE A 6 -1.72 0.82 24.45
N ASP A 7 -1.41 0.18 25.58
CA ASP A 7 -2.38 -0.08 26.63
C ASP A 7 -2.95 1.21 27.20
N LYS A 8 -2.09 2.21 27.44
CA LYS A 8 -2.52 3.51 27.95
C LYS A 8 -3.46 4.20 26.96
N PHE A 9 -3.08 4.23 25.70
CA PHE A 9 -3.89 4.85 24.65
C PHE A 9 -5.26 4.16 24.56
N TYR A 10 -5.26 2.84 24.48
CA TYR A 10 -6.50 2.07 24.42
C TYR A 10 -7.40 2.31 25.64
N ASN A 11 -6.83 2.20 26.85
CA ASN A 11 -7.59 2.37 28.07
C ASN A 11 -8.15 3.78 28.22
N THR A 12 -7.43 4.79 27.74
CA THR A 12 -7.89 6.19 27.79
C THR A 12 -9.03 6.42 26.79
N THR A 13 -8.90 5.90 25.57
CA THR A 13 -9.87 6.15 24.50
C THR A 13 -11.14 5.33 24.65
N ILE A 14 -11.06 4.08 25.14
CA ILE A 14 -12.23 3.22 25.29
C ILE A 14 -13.19 3.72 26.36
N LYS A 15 -12.70 4.46 27.36
CA LYS A 15 -13.53 5.01 28.44
C LYS A 15 -14.31 6.24 28.02
N SER A 16 -13.94 6.88 26.92
CA SER A 16 -14.59 8.10 26.44
C SER A 16 -15.43 7.76 25.21
N LYS A 17 -16.72 8.04 25.30
CA LYS A 17 -17.63 7.84 24.17
C LYS A 17 -17.21 8.68 22.95
N GLU A 18 -16.66 9.87 23.21
CA GLU A 18 -16.18 10.78 22.16
C GLU A 18 -14.97 10.22 21.39
N PHE A 19 -14.09 9.47 22.08
CA PHE A 19 -12.86 8.96 21.51
C PHE A 19 -12.88 7.44 21.26
N GLU A 20 -14.04 6.82 21.40
CA GLU A 20 -14.20 5.37 21.26
C GLU A 20 -13.72 4.87 19.88
N ILE A 21 -13.88 5.68 18.84
CA ILE A 21 -13.44 5.31 17.49
C ILE A 21 -11.94 5.06 17.42
N PHE A 22 -11.14 5.78 18.21
CA PHE A 22 -9.71 5.55 18.26
C PHE A 22 -9.34 4.20 18.87
N ALA A 23 -10.10 3.79 19.90
CA ALA A 23 -9.91 2.47 20.50
C ALA A 23 -10.29 1.36 19.53
N LEU A 24 -11.35 1.53 18.74
CA LEU A 24 -11.80 0.56 17.73
C LEU A 24 -10.83 0.46 16.56
N SER A 25 -10.23 1.59 16.13
CA SER A 25 -9.32 1.62 14.99
C SER A 25 -7.90 1.16 15.33
N LEU A 26 -7.49 1.24 16.59
CA LEU A 26 -6.12 0.92 17.01
C LEU A 26 -5.69 -0.50 16.65
N PRO A 27 -6.46 -1.56 16.97
CA PRO A 27 -6.06 -2.92 16.57
C PRO A 27 -5.91 -3.08 15.07
N ILE A 28 -6.80 -2.47 14.28
CA ILE A 28 -6.73 -2.52 12.83
C ILE A 28 -5.44 -1.87 12.33
N THR A 29 -5.10 -0.70 12.86
CA THR A 29 -3.88 0.03 12.51
C THR A 29 -2.64 -0.77 12.86
N LEU A 30 -2.59 -1.40 14.04
CA LEU A 30 -1.45 -2.21 14.48
C LEU A 30 -1.27 -3.46 13.63
N ILE A 31 -2.37 -4.16 13.31
CA ILE A 31 -2.33 -5.33 12.44
C ILE A 31 -1.82 -4.92 11.06
N HIS A 32 -2.35 -3.85 10.49
CA HIS A 32 -1.92 -3.34 9.20
C HIS A 32 -0.42 -3.01 9.19
N LYS A 33 0.05 -2.31 10.23
CA LYS A 33 1.46 -1.93 10.36
C LYS A 33 2.37 -3.16 10.38
N ASN A 34 2.02 -4.18 11.17
CA ASN A 34 2.80 -5.40 11.27
C ASN A 34 2.82 -6.16 9.95
N MET A 35 1.66 -6.34 9.32
CA MET A 35 1.55 -7.03 8.03
C MET A 35 2.33 -6.30 6.94
N PHE A 36 2.20 -4.97 6.90
CA PHE A 36 2.90 -4.14 5.93
C PHE A 36 4.42 -4.27 6.09
N ASN A 37 4.92 -4.15 7.32
CA ASN A 37 6.36 -4.23 7.59
C ASN A 37 6.93 -5.60 7.22
N GLU A 38 6.23 -6.68 7.54
CA GLU A 38 6.66 -8.03 7.19
C GLU A 38 6.67 -8.25 5.69
N SER A 39 5.62 -7.85 4.99
CA SER A 39 5.54 -8.00 3.54
C SER A 39 6.54 -7.10 2.81
N GLU A 40 6.76 -5.87 3.28
CA GLU A 40 7.77 -4.97 2.73
C GLU A 40 9.16 -5.58 2.85
N HIS A 41 9.49 -6.12 4.01
CA HIS A 41 10.78 -6.80 4.23
C HIS A 41 10.94 -8.00 3.30
N PHE A 42 9.90 -8.82 3.18
CA PHE A 42 9.92 -10.00 2.30
C PHE A 42 10.14 -9.60 0.84
N PHE A 43 9.36 -8.65 0.33
CA PHE A 43 9.49 -8.23 -1.06
C PHE A 43 10.85 -7.59 -1.34
N LYS A 44 11.36 -6.80 -0.41
CA LYS A 44 12.66 -6.15 -0.55
C LYS A 44 13.80 -7.15 -0.57
N THR A 45 13.79 -8.11 0.34
CA THR A 45 14.87 -9.12 0.44
C THR A 45 14.82 -10.13 -0.67
N GLN A 46 13.63 -10.57 -1.09
CA GLN A 46 13.49 -11.62 -2.11
C GLN A 46 13.53 -11.11 -3.53
N TYR A 47 12.99 -9.93 -3.78
CA TYR A 47 12.79 -9.44 -5.15
C TYR A 47 13.35 -8.04 -5.40
N ASP A 48 13.84 -7.36 -4.38
CA ASP A 48 14.24 -5.95 -4.45
C ASP A 48 13.11 -5.07 -4.98
N LEU A 49 11.90 -5.29 -4.47
CA LEU A 49 10.71 -4.54 -4.80
C LEU A 49 10.09 -3.96 -3.53
N LEU A 50 9.51 -2.79 -3.65
CA LEU A 50 8.72 -2.19 -2.59
C LEU A 50 7.27 -2.68 -2.68
N HIS A 51 6.51 -2.52 -1.59
CA HIS A 51 5.11 -2.91 -1.57
C HIS A 51 4.29 -2.21 -2.66
N SER A 52 4.59 -0.94 -2.93
CA SER A 52 3.94 -0.18 -4.01
C SER A 52 4.20 -0.77 -5.39
N HIS A 53 5.40 -1.31 -5.62
CA HIS A 53 5.72 -2.01 -6.86
C HIS A 53 4.87 -3.27 -7.01
N ILE A 54 4.73 -4.03 -5.92
CA ILE A 54 3.93 -5.25 -5.92
C ILE A 54 2.45 -4.95 -6.16
N ASP A 55 1.92 -3.87 -5.58
CA ASP A 55 0.53 -3.48 -5.80
C ASP A 55 0.24 -3.19 -7.28
N VAL A 56 1.15 -2.50 -7.95
CA VAL A 56 1.01 -2.25 -9.40
C VAL A 56 1.09 -3.54 -10.19
N LEU A 57 2.10 -4.37 -9.91
CA LEU A 57 2.28 -5.64 -10.62
C LEU A 57 1.08 -6.57 -10.43
N ALA A 58 0.55 -6.64 -9.21
CA ALA A 58 -0.63 -7.46 -8.93
C ALA A 58 -1.86 -6.94 -9.69
N SER A 59 -2.07 -5.62 -9.70
CA SER A 59 -3.18 -5.00 -10.41
C SER A 59 -3.13 -5.32 -11.90
N LEU A 60 -1.94 -5.24 -12.50
CA LEU A 60 -1.74 -5.57 -13.92
C LEU A 60 -1.89 -7.06 -14.18
N TYR A 61 -1.36 -7.90 -13.30
CA TYR A 61 -1.37 -9.35 -13.50
C TYR A 61 -2.79 -9.92 -13.44
N PHE A 62 -3.62 -9.41 -12.53
CA PHE A 62 -4.97 -9.94 -12.35
C PHE A 62 -6.03 -9.27 -13.23
N ASP A 63 -5.66 -8.28 -14.03
CA ASP A 63 -6.56 -7.67 -15.00
C ASP A 63 -6.31 -8.27 -16.39
N ASP A 64 -7.38 -8.53 -17.12
CA ASP A 64 -7.28 -9.11 -18.46
C ASP A 64 -6.87 -8.09 -19.51
N ASN A 65 -6.96 -6.81 -19.20
CA ASN A 65 -6.70 -5.71 -20.13
C ASN A 65 -5.56 -4.83 -19.63
N PRO A 66 -4.85 -4.16 -20.55
CA PRO A 66 -3.91 -3.13 -20.13
C PRO A 66 -4.59 -2.03 -19.31
N LEU A 67 -3.88 -1.50 -18.32
CA LEU A 67 -4.40 -0.46 -17.45
C LEU A 67 -3.66 0.84 -17.71
N SER A 68 -4.39 1.96 -17.68
CA SER A 68 -3.79 3.29 -17.74
C SER A 68 -3.20 3.67 -16.38
N PRO A 69 -2.30 4.67 -16.32
CA PRO A 69 -1.84 5.19 -15.03
C PRO A 69 -2.99 5.66 -14.13
N THR A 70 -4.05 6.22 -14.69
CA THR A 70 -5.22 6.61 -13.92
C THR A 70 -5.94 5.41 -13.32
N ASP A 71 -6.11 4.33 -14.07
CA ASP A 71 -6.70 3.09 -13.57
C ASP A 71 -5.88 2.52 -12.41
N LEU A 72 -4.56 2.53 -12.54
CA LEU A 72 -3.65 2.05 -11.50
C LEU A 72 -3.70 2.94 -10.26
N TYR A 73 -3.79 4.25 -10.45
CA TYR A 73 -3.94 5.19 -9.35
C TYR A 73 -5.22 4.91 -8.54
N ASP A 74 -6.32 4.62 -9.24
CA ASP A 74 -7.60 4.31 -8.59
C ASP A 74 -7.58 2.94 -7.89
N ALA A 75 -6.79 2.01 -8.40
CA ALA A 75 -6.70 0.65 -7.85
C ALA A 75 -5.71 0.51 -6.70
N THR A 76 -4.87 1.50 -6.46
CA THR A 76 -3.82 1.47 -5.45
C THR A 76 -3.97 2.65 -4.48
N VAL A 77 -3.21 2.63 -3.38
CA VAL A 77 -3.39 3.57 -2.28
C VAL A 77 -2.21 4.53 -2.17
N PHE A 78 -1.68 5.03 -3.28
CA PHE A 78 -0.60 6.00 -3.21
C PHE A 78 -0.80 7.13 -4.22
N SER A 79 -0.03 8.23 -4.04
CA SER A 79 -0.22 9.47 -4.79
C SER A 79 0.13 9.32 -6.27
N SER A 80 -0.39 10.23 -7.10
CA SER A 80 -0.08 10.25 -8.54
C SER A 80 1.41 10.44 -8.82
N GLY A 81 2.11 11.25 -8.00
CA GLY A 81 3.56 11.39 -8.10
C GLY A 81 4.29 10.12 -7.76
N GLY A 82 3.82 9.42 -6.72
CA GLY A 82 4.33 8.09 -6.37
C GLY A 82 4.10 7.09 -7.48
N MET A 83 2.95 7.13 -8.13
CA MET A 83 2.64 6.25 -9.26
C MET A 83 3.63 6.44 -10.42
N THR A 84 3.93 7.69 -10.77
CA THR A 84 4.89 7.98 -11.85
C THR A 84 6.25 7.37 -11.57
N LYS A 85 6.75 7.50 -10.33
CA LYS A 85 8.04 6.92 -9.92
C LYS A 85 8.03 5.40 -9.95
N VAL A 86 6.95 4.80 -9.47
CA VAL A 86 6.78 3.34 -9.46
C VAL A 86 6.78 2.79 -10.88
N LEU A 87 5.98 3.37 -11.76
CA LEU A 87 5.90 2.92 -13.15
C LEU A 87 7.24 3.05 -13.87
N LYS A 88 7.95 4.15 -13.66
CA LYS A 88 9.28 4.34 -14.24
C LYS A 88 10.25 3.25 -13.78
N LYS A 89 10.27 2.97 -12.48
CA LYS A 89 11.15 1.94 -11.92
C LYS A 89 10.85 0.56 -12.46
N LEU A 90 9.58 0.21 -12.55
CA LEU A 90 9.16 -1.10 -13.07
C LEU A 90 9.48 -1.23 -14.57
N GLU A 91 9.31 -0.16 -15.32
CA GLU A 91 9.65 -0.13 -16.75
C GLU A 91 11.16 -0.29 -16.95
N GLU A 92 11.98 0.43 -16.15
CA GLU A 92 13.44 0.31 -16.20
C GLU A 92 13.92 -1.12 -15.89
N ARG A 93 13.19 -1.83 -15.04
CA ARG A 93 13.52 -3.22 -14.69
C ARG A 93 12.88 -4.25 -15.64
N ASN A 94 12.22 -3.79 -16.70
CA ASN A 94 11.56 -4.64 -17.69
C ASN A 94 10.45 -5.55 -17.10
N LEU A 95 9.84 -5.12 -16.01
CA LEU A 95 8.74 -5.84 -15.38
C LEU A 95 7.38 -5.44 -15.93
N ILE A 96 7.31 -4.24 -16.53
CA ILE A 96 6.13 -3.75 -17.24
C ILE A 96 6.58 -3.12 -18.56
N LYS A 97 5.64 -2.97 -19.48
CA LYS A 97 5.85 -2.20 -20.71
C LYS A 97 4.70 -1.22 -20.90
N ARG A 98 4.98 -0.14 -21.61
CA ARG A 98 3.95 0.83 -21.99
C ARG A 98 3.52 0.58 -23.42
N GLU A 99 2.21 0.68 -23.64
CA GLU A 99 1.63 0.61 -24.99
C GLU A 99 0.93 1.94 -25.27
N ALA A 100 1.05 2.40 -26.50
CA ALA A 100 0.32 3.59 -26.92
C ALA A 100 -1.18 3.31 -26.93
N SER A 101 -1.96 4.24 -26.35
CA SER A 101 -3.41 4.16 -26.39
C SER A 101 -3.93 4.96 -27.56
N SER A 102 -4.89 4.40 -28.30
CA SER A 102 -5.54 5.10 -29.40
C SER A 102 -6.40 6.27 -28.95
N SER A 103 -6.72 6.33 -27.65
CA SER A 103 -7.54 7.38 -27.06
C SER A 103 -6.75 8.47 -26.35
N ASP A 104 -5.46 8.34 -26.24
CA ASP A 104 -4.58 9.29 -25.57
C ASP A 104 -3.83 10.20 -26.55
#